data_bb12791f33dea5dadc99ee19f63d6c9f
#
_entry.id   bb12791f33dea5dadc99ee19f63d6c9f
#
_cell.length_a   1.000
_cell.length_b   1.000
_cell.length_c   1.000
_cell.angle_alpha   90.00
_cell.angle_beta   90.00
_cell.angle_gamma   90.00
#
_symmetry.space_group_name_H-M   'P 1'
#
loop_
_entity.id
_entity.type
_entity.pdbx_description
1 polymer ?
#
loop_
_entity_poly.entity_id
_entity_poly.type
_entity_poly.pdbx_seq_one_letter_code
_entity_poly.pdbx_strand_id
1 'polypeptide(L)'
;MKRRDFLAMAAAAPGATALAARLDKIPGRRAGKVEVMFDSPGHQPNGLQATREGLWIMDQGPESLAALVRYQDGKVIRSFPTETDRSSGITCDGETLWIGSTYSREIVRVDAKTGKTISKHFTPGAGVIYKMVGDPPARSSPLAKSRPRPPANPAAPKKGQSVGGFQQGEVLGGQALGTGAHGQEWRNGKLWFAVPPSREIYRIDPETWVVETKFPTAANRPHGIGWEGKYLWATDSNLNAFFKHDPETGQMVEKIQLADTDPLPHGMTIWEGMLWYCDDVGVVCRMKL
;
A
#
# COMPACT_ATOMS: atom_id res chain seq x y z
N MET A 1 28.29 46.61 -16.25
CA MET A 1 28.40 45.13 -16.21
C MET A 1 27.03 44.55 -15.90
N LYS A 2 26.36 43.93 -16.89
CA LYS A 2 25.03 43.37 -16.76
C LYS A 2 25.15 41.94 -16.20
N ARG A 3 24.51 41.66 -15.07
CA ARG A 3 24.40 40.30 -14.53
C ARG A 3 23.53 39.48 -15.49
N ARG A 4 24.08 38.38 -16.01
CA ARG A 4 23.37 37.37 -16.78
C ARG A 4 22.65 36.47 -15.79
N ASP A 5 21.31 36.49 -15.82
CA ASP A 5 20.47 35.53 -15.15
C ASP A 5 20.64 34.16 -15.81
N PHE A 6 21.29 33.25 -15.12
CA PHE A 6 21.30 31.84 -15.48
C PHE A 6 19.98 31.22 -14.99
N LEU A 7 19.00 31.14 -15.86
CA LEU A 7 17.88 30.21 -15.70
C LEU A 7 18.43 28.78 -15.80
N ALA A 8 18.66 28.17 -14.67
CA ALA A 8 18.92 26.73 -14.61
C ALA A 8 17.62 25.99 -14.97
N MET A 9 17.45 25.63 -16.23
CA MET A 9 16.50 24.58 -16.60
C MET A 9 17.01 23.28 -15.99
N ALA A 10 16.36 22.85 -14.92
CA ALA A 10 16.57 21.49 -14.39
C ALA A 10 16.13 20.50 -15.47
N ALA A 11 17.07 19.94 -16.21
CA ALA A 11 16.81 18.85 -17.14
C ALA A 11 16.29 17.67 -16.32
N ALA A 12 15.05 17.24 -16.57
CA ALA A 12 14.51 16.03 -15.96
C ALA A 12 15.41 14.85 -16.32
N ALA A 13 15.73 14.03 -15.32
CA ALA A 13 16.53 12.83 -15.55
C ALA A 13 15.85 11.94 -16.61
N PRO A 14 16.59 11.32 -17.55
CA PRO A 14 16.00 10.54 -18.64
C PRO A 14 15.00 9.47 -18.20
N GLY A 15 15.20 8.87 -17.02
CA GLY A 15 14.29 7.87 -16.46
C GLY A 15 12.97 8.43 -15.98
N ALA A 16 12.92 9.63 -15.41
CA ALA A 16 11.67 10.27 -14.98
C ALA A 16 10.78 10.62 -16.20
N THR A 17 11.40 11.06 -17.28
CA THR A 17 10.71 11.31 -18.54
C THR A 17 10.12 10.04 -19.16
N ALA A 18 10.84 8.92 -19.07
CA ALA A 18 10.37 7.63 -19.57
C ALA A 18 9.18 7.08 -18.76
N LEU A 19 9.21 7.18 -17.43
CA LEU A 19 8.09 6.79 -16.56
C LEU A 19 6.84 7.64 -16.86
N ALA A 20 6.98 8.97 -16.88
CA ALA A 20 5.89 9.88 -17.18
C ALA A 20 5.26 9.56 -18.55
N ALA A 21 6.07 9.41 -19.61
CA ALA A 21 5.60 9.07 -20.95
C ALA A 21 4.87 7.70 -21.02
N ARG A 22 5.25 6.74 -20.16
CA ARG A 22 4.55 5.46 -20.04
C ARG A 22 3.20 5.63 -19.36
N LEU A 23 3.15 6.38 -18.26
CA LEU A 23 1.94 6.59 -17.48
C LEU A 23 0.92 7.48 -18.20
N ASP A 24 1.38 8.42 -19.03
CA ASP A 24 0.50 9.31 -19.82
C ASP A 24 -0.30 8.56 -20.89
N LYS A 25 0.17 7.41 -21.32
CA LYS A 25 -0.56 6.55 -22.29
C LYS A 25 -1.70 5.76 -21.64
N ILE A 26 -1.77 5.70 -20.31
CA ILE A 26 -2.83 4.97 -19.60
C ILE A 26 -4.08 5.85 -19.57
N PRO A 27 -5.24 5.34 -20.05
CA PRO A 27 -6.50 6.07 -19.99
C PRO A 27 -6.83 6.52 -18.56
N GLY A 28 -7.20 7.79 -18.41
CA GLY A 28 -7.59 8.32 -17.11
C GLY A 28 -9.08 8.22 -16.87
N ARG A 29 -9.50 7.66 -15.73
CA ARG A 29 -10.84 7.83 -15.19
C ARG A 29 -10.82 9.08 -14.28
N ARG A 30 -11.82 9.93 -14.41
CA ARG A 30 -11.96 11.06 -13.49
C ARG A 30 -12.20 10.53 -12.08
N ALA A 31 -11.44 11.03 -11.11
CA ALA A 31 -11.69 10.73 -9.70
C ALA A 31 -13.10 11.17 -9.30
N GLY A 32 -13.81 10.31 -8.58
CA GLY A 32 -15.00 10.69 -7.86
C GLY A 32 -14.67 11.73 -6.78
N LYS A 33 -15.69 12.37 -6.19
CA LYS A 33 -15.46 13.20 -5.00
C LYS A 33 -14.91 12.33 -3.88
N VAL A 34 -13.75 12.72 -3.34
CA VAL A 34 -13.18 12.08 -2.15
C VAL A 34 -13.94 12.56 -0.92
N GLU A 35 -14.39 11.60 -0.10
CA GLU A 35 -15.05 11.84 1.17
C GLU A 35 -14.20 11.26 2.29
N VAL A 36 -13.81 12.09 3.27
CA VAL A 36 -13.25 11.61 4.54
C VAL A 36 -14.41 11.09 5.38
N MET A 37 -14.38 9.80 5.68
CA MET A 37 -15.51 9.13 6.34
C MET A 37 -15.41 9.18 7.86
N PHE A 38 -14.24 8.83 8.39
CA PHE A 38 -13.98 8.79 9.83
C PHE A 38 -12.48 8.68 10.11
N ASP A 39 -12.13 8.95 11.36
CA ASP A 39 -10.78 8.69 11.88
C ASP A 39 -10.60 7.19 12.16
N SER A 40 -9.47 6.63 11.79
CA SER A 40 -9.13 5.24 12.08
C SER A 40 -9.03 5.00 13.59
N PRO A 41 -9.42 3.82 14.10
CA PRO A 41 -9.20 3.45 15.50
C PRO A 41 -7.74 3.48 15.94
N GLY A 42 -6.82 3.15 14.99
CA GLY A 42 -5.39 3.35 15.15
C GLY A 42 -4.95 4.71 14.62
N HIS A 43 -3.65 5.00 14.75
CA HIS A 43 -3.11 6.30 14.37
C HIS A 43 -2.44 6.30 12.99
N GLN A 44 -2.15 5.11 12.45
CA GLN A 44 -1.37 4.93 11.24
C GLN A 44 -1.97 3.79 10.38
N PRO A 45 -3.23 3.95 9.88
CA PRO A 45 -3.85 2.93 9.05
C PRO A 45 -3.06 2.75 7.76
N ASN A 46 -2.80 1.50 7.39
CA ASN A 46 -1.98 1.18 6.24
C ASN A 46 -2.57 0.09 5.35
N GLY A 47 -3.52 -0.70 5.85
CA GLY A 47 -4.24 -1.72 5.10
C GLY A 47 -5.74 -1.65 5.33
N LEU A 48 -6.51 -1.92 4.29
CA LEU A 48 -7.96 -2.02 4.34
C LEU A 48 -8.44 -3.30 3.68
N GLN A 49 -9.47 -3.93 4.25
CA GLN A 49 -10.23 -5.01 3.62
C GLN A 49 -11.72 -4.88 3.92
N ALA A 50 -12.49 -4.72 2.89
CA ALA A 50 -13.95 -4.70 2.99
C ALA A 50 -14.52 -6.11 3.09
N THR A 51 -15.51 -6.29 3.98
CA THR A 51 -16.27 -7.53 4.15
C THR A 51 -17.75 -7.21 4.36
N ARG A 52 -18.61 -8.22 4.34
CA ARG A 52 -20.04 -8.01 4.66
C ARG A 52 -20.27 -7.55 6.10
N GLU A 53 -19.39 -7.90 7.03
CA GLU A 53 -19.49 -7.55 8.44
C GLU A 53 -19.06 -6.10 8.70
N GLY A 54 -18.12 -5.57 7.90
CA GLY A 54 -17.56 -4.23 8.04
C GLY A 54 -16.23 -4.10 7.32
N LEU A 55 -15.54 -3.02 7.65
CA LEU A 55 -14.23 -2.69 7.07
C LEU A 55 -13.14 -3.07 8.07
N TRP A 56 -12.27 -4.01 7.70
CA TRP A 56 -11.04 -4.26 8.42
C TRP A 56 -10.03 -3.15 8.12
N ILE A 57 -9.40 -2.65 9.16
CA ILE A 57 -8.33 -1.66 9.11
C ILE A 57 -7.11 -2.25 9.82
N MET A 58 -5.98 -2.26 9.13
CA MET A 58 -4.71 -2.64 9.73
C MET A 58 -3.90 -1.39 10.06
N ASP A 59 -3.55 -1.24 11.34
CA ASP A 59 -2.74 -0.13 11.82
C ASP A 59 -1.26 -0.51 11.85
N GLN A 60 -0.41 0.36 11.31
CA GLN A 60 1.04 0.20 11.33
C GLN A 60 1.69 0.71 12.64
N GLY A 61 0.88 1.20 13.56
CA GLY A 61 1.33 1.66 14.88
C GLY A 61 2.02 0.56 15.70
N PRO A 62 2.53 0.92 16.89
CA PRO A 62 3.30 0.00 17.74
C PRO A 62 2.57 -1.29 18.12
N GLU A 63 1.25 -1.24 18.22
CA GLU A 63 0.43 -2.38 18.63
C GLU A 63 0.05 -3.30 17.47
N SER A 64 0.34 -2.88 16.21
CA SER A 64 -0.09 -3.62 15.01
C SER A 64 -1.56 -4.06 15.11
N LEU A 65 -2.44 -3.08 15.35
CA LEU A 65 -3.86 -3.31 15.64
C LEU A 65 -4.63 -3.69 14.37
N ALA A 66 -5.30 -4.83 14.38
CA ALA A 66 -6.34 -5.16 13.41
C ALA A 66 -7.69 -4.78 14.00
N ALA A 67 -8.45 -3.92 13.32
CA ALA A 67 -9.76 -3.45 13.75
C ALA A 67 -10.82 -3.64 12.67
N LEU A 68 -11.91 -4.32 13.00
CA LEU A 68 -13.12 -4.37 12.20
C LEU A 68 -14.04 -3.24 12.63
N VAL A 69 -14.44 -2.38 11.70
CA VAL A 69 -15.26 -1.21 12.00
C VAL A 69 -16.50 -1.13 11.12
N ARG A 70 -17.49 -0.38 11.55
CA ARG A 70 -18.68 -0.08 10.74
C ARG A 70 -18.34 0.91 9.63
N TYR A 71 -18.88 0.70 8.45
CA TYR A 71 -18.67 1.56 7.28
C TYR A 71 -19.18 3.00 7.49
N GLN A 72 -20.22 3.18 8.30
CA GLN A 72 -20.91 4.45 8.43
C GLN A 72 -20.14 5.47 9.28
N ASP A 73 -19.49 5.02 10.34
CA ASP A 73 -18.94 5.91 11.35
C ASP A 73 -17.61 5.45 11.97
N GLY A 74 -17.04 4.36 11.49
CA GLY A 74 -15.78 3.83 11.98
C GLY A 74 -15.81 3.23 13.38
N LYS A 75 -17.03 3.05 13.99
CA LYS A 75 -17.13 2.42 15.31
C LYS A 75 -16.62 0.99 15.27
N VAL A 76 -15.73 0.68 16.21
CA VAL A 76 -15.13 -0.65 16.35
C VAL A 76 -16.18 -1.69 16.69
N ILE A 77 -16.25 -2.74 15.87
CA ILE A 77 -17.03 -3.96 16.10
C ILE A 77 -16.17 -4.95 16.89
N ARG A 78 -14.91 -5.09 16.48
CA ARG A 78 -13.91 -5.99 17.06
C ARG A 78 -12.52 -5.46 16.78
N SER A 79 -11.60 -5.63 17.70
CA SER A 79 -10.19 -5.34 17.48
C SER A 79 -9.30 -6.20 18.36
N PHE A 80 -8.07 -6.42 17.90
CA PHE A 80 -7.04 -7.12 18.63
C PHE A 80 -5.66 -6.73 18.13
N PRO A 81 -4.63 -6.76 18.99
CA PRO A 81 -3.24 -6.65 18.56
C PRO A 81 -2.83 -7.93 17.82
N THR A 82 -1.86 -7.80 16.91
CA THR A 82 -1.32 -8.95 16.17
C THR A 82 0.18 -9.10 16.41
N GLU A 83 0.69 -10.33 16.21
CA GLU A 83 2.13 -10.62 16.33
C GLU A 83 2.89 -10.24 15.04
N THR A 84 2.63 -9.04 14.52
CA THR A 84 3.27 -8.52 13.32
C THR A 84 4.17 -7.34 13.67
N ASP A 85 5.17 -7.09 12.84
CA ASP A 85 6.08 -5.96 12.99
C ASP A 85 5.81 -4.94 11.89
N ARG A 86 5.22 -3.80 12.27
CA ARG A 86 4.85 -2.72 11.35
C ARG A 86 3.96 -3.20 10.20
N SER A 87 2.79 -3.65 10.55
CA SER A 87 1.80 -4.21 9.61
C SER A 87 1.41 -3.21 8.53
N SER A 88 1.15 -3.73 7.34
CA SER A 88 0.64 -2.93 6.23
C SER A 88 -0.65 -3.51 5.67
N GLY A 89 -0.59 -4.44 4.72
CA GLY A 89 -1.78 -5.02 4.11
C GLY A 89 -2.55 -5.96 5.02
N ILE A 90 -3.83 -6.08 4.75
CA ILE A 90 -4.73 -7.04 5.40
C ILE A 90 -5.73 -7.54 4.36
N THR A 91 -6.04 -8.85 4.40
CA THR A 91 -7.17 -9.43 3.66
C THR A 91 -7.83 -10.55 4.46
N CYS A 92 -9.06 -10.90 4.10
CA CYS A 92 -9.86 -11.92 4.78
C CYS A 92 -10.29 -13.01 3.79
N ASP A 93 -10.04 -14.26 4.13
CA ASP A 93 -10.50 -15.43 3.35
C ASP A 93 -11.91 -15.93 3.77
N GLY A 94 -12.55 -15.23 4.72
CA GLY A 94 -13.83 -15.57 5.31
C GLY A 94 -13.72 -16.07 6.75
N GLU A 95 -12.63 -16.71 7.12
CA GLU A 95 -12.40 -17.28 8.46
C GLU A 95 -11.14 -16.72 9.13
N THR A 96 -10.13 -16.42 8.32
CA THR A 96 -8.84 -15.93 8.80
C THR A 96 -8.45 -14.62 8.12
N LEU A 97 -7.56 -13.89 8.76
CA LEU A 97 -6.94 -12.71 8.18
C LEU A 97 -5.51 -13.05 7.76
N TRP A 98 -5.11 -12.53 6.61
CA TRP A 98 -3.75 -12.53 6.13
C TRP A 98 -3.19 -11.13 6.23
N ILE A 99 -2.09 -10.96 6.96
CA ILE A 99 -1.56 -9.64 7.34
C ILE A 99 -0.10 -9.53 6.92
N GLY A 100 0.25 -8.48 6.21
CA GLY A 100 1.62 -8.18 5.85
C GLY A 100 2.39 -7.61 7.04
N SER A 101 3.31 -8.39 7.60
CA SER A 101 4.25 -7.96 8.62
C SER A 101 5.47 -7.34 7.93
N THR A 102 5.45 -6.03 7.78
CA THR A 102 6.31 -5.31 6.85
C THR A 102 7.80 -5.48 7.18
N TYR A 103 8.18 -5.28 8.44
CA TYR A 103 9.60 -5.30 8.82
C TYR A 103 10.13 -6.71 9.09
N SER A 104 9.29 -7.66 9.52
CA SER A 104 9.70 -9.06 9.55
C SER A 104 9.69 -9.70 8.16
N ARG A 105 9.11 -9.03 7.15
CA ARG A 105 8.99 -9.51 5.77
C ARG A 105 8.20 -10.81 5.64
N GLU A 106 7.23 -10.96 6.51
CA GLU A 106 6.35 -12.11 6.55
C GLU A 106 4.92 -11.73 6.17
N ILE A 107 4.16 -12.72 5.75
CA ILE A 107 2.70 -12.67 5.76
C ILE A 107 2.26 -13.60 6.89
N VAL A 108 1.48 -13.04 7.82
CA VAL A 108 1.01 -13.72 9.01
C VAL A 108 -0.46 -14.04 8.85
N ARG A 109 -0.83 -15.32 8.99
CA ARG A 109 -2.22 -15.76 9.04
C ARG A 109 -2.70 -15.80 10.48
N VAL A 110 -3.82 -15.15 10.76
CA VAL A 110 -4.41 -15.10 12.10
C VAL A 110 -5.89 -15.49 12.07
N ASP A 111 -6.40 -16.01 13.15
CA ASP A 111 -7.83 -16.25 13.36
C ASP A 111 -8.57 -14.90 13.42
N ALA A 112 -9.59 -14.71 12.58
CA ALA A 112 -10.29 -13.43 12.44
C ALA A 112 -11.15 -13.05 13.66
N LYS A 113 -11.40 -13.97 14.59
CA LYS A 113 -12.18 -13.71 15.81
C LYS A 113 -11.30 -13.36 17.00
N THR A 114 -10.14 -14.00 17.10
CA THR A 114 -9.28 -13.94 18.29
C THR A 114 -7.95 -13.22 18.07
N GLY A 115 -7.52 -13.05 16.81
CA GLY A 115 -6.20 -12.50 16.48
C GLY A 115 -5.05 -13.50 16.70
N LYS A 116 -5.34 -14.74 17.11
CA LYS A 116 -4.31 -15.75 17.36
C LYS A 116 -3.59 -16.12 16.06
N THR A 117 -2.27 -16.06 16.07
CA THR A 117 -1.43 -16.49 14.94
C THR A 117 -1.61 -17.98 14.65
N ILE A 118 -1.86 -18.28 13.38
CA ILE A 118 -1.99 -19.64 12.84
C ILE A 118 -0.69 -20.04 12.13
N SER A 119 -0.17 -19.19 11.25
CA SER A 119 1.07 -19.43 10.51
C SER A 119 1.76 -18.15 10.12
N LYS A 120 3.06 -18.25 9.80
CA LYS A 120 3.89 -17.16 9.28
C LYS A 120 4.67 -17.69 8.08
N HIS A 121 4.71 -16.90 7.02
CA HIS A 121 5.37 -17.25 5.77
C HIS A 121 6.21 -16.10 5.29
N PHE A 122 7.41 -16.36 4.77
CA PHE A 122 8.25 -15.33 4.18
C PHE A 122 7.59 -14.77 2.90
N THR A 123 7.59 -13.44 2.76
CA THR A 123 6.97 -12.77 1.62
C THR A 123 7.84 -12.91 0.37
N PRO A 124 7.36 -13.53 -0.71
CA PRO A 124 8.03 -13.48 -2.00
C PRO A 124 8.28 -12.04 -2.45
N GLY A 125 9.47 -11.75 -2.93
CA GLY A 125 9.83 -10.40 -3.38
C GLY A 125 10.21 -9.41 -2.27
N ALA A 126 10.13 -9.80 -0.99
CA ALA A 126 10.55 -8.96 0.12
C ALA A 126 12.05 -8.64 0.09
N GLY A 127 12.41 -7.44 0.51
CA GLY A 127 13.80 -6.99 0.52
C GLY A 127 13.91 -5.50 0.85
N VAL A 128 15.03 -4.89 0.50
CA VAL A 128 15.26 -3.45 0.65
C VAL A 128 14.65 -2.69 -0.53
N ILE A 129 14.03 -1.55 -0.26
CA ILE A 129 13.57 -0.64 -1.31
C ILE A 129 14.73 0.24 -1.74
N TYR A 130 15.14 0.12 -2.99
CA TYR A 130 16.14 0.98 -3.60
C TYR A 130 15.48 2.05 -4.46
N LYS A 131 16.04 3.26 -4.41
CA LYS A 131 15.70 4.32 -5.33
C LYS A 131 16.40 4.06 -6.67
N MET A 132 15.61 4.13 -7.73
CA MET A 132 16.10 3.98 -9.10
C MET A 132 15.99 5.29 -9.88
N VAL A 133 16.79 5.42 -10.94
CA VAL A 133 16.68 6.56 -11.85
C VAL A 133 15.28 6.63 -12.45
N GLY A 134 14.63 7.76 -12.31
CA GLY A 134 13.26 7.98 -12.79
C GLY A 134 12.16 7.71 -11.79
N ASP A 135 12.48 7.27 -10.59
CA ASP A 135 11.48 7.11 -9.54
C ASP A 135 10.81 8.43 -9.19
N PRO A 136 9.49 8.41 -8.96
CA PRO A 136 8.81 9.57 -8.43
C PRO A 136 9.35 9.91 -7.03
N PRO A 137 9.36 11.21 -6.65
CA PRO A 137 9.77 11.62 -5.32
C PRO A 137 8.79 11.07 -4.27
N ALA A 138 9.29 10.88 -3.04
CA ALA A 138 8.44 10.54 -1.92
C ALA A 138 7.41 11.66 -1.68
N ARG A 139 6.15 11.27 -1.51
CA ARG A 139 5.07 12.18 -1.14
C ARG A 139 4.72 12.05 0.34
N SER A 140 4.24 13.14 0.90
CA SER A 140 3.66 13.19 2.23
C SER A 140 2.20 13.60 2.13
N SER A 141 1.39 13.14 3.07
CA SER A 141 -0.01 13.56 3.16
C SER A 141 -0.14 15.09 3.30
N PRO A 142 -1.07 15.72 2.59
CA PRO A 142 -1.41 17.12 2.82
C PRO A 142 -1.92 17.36 4.25
N LEU A 143 -2.44 16.32 4.92
CA LEU A 143 -2.94 16.37 6.29
C LEU A 143 -1.84 16.22 7.36
N ALA A 144 -0.61 15.86 6.99
CA ALA A 144 0.46 15.53 7.94
C ALA A 144 0.80 16.65 8.93
N LYS A 145 0.60 17.91 8.56
CA LYS A 145 0.83 19.07 9.46
C LYS A 145 -0.23 19.19 10.55
N SER A 146 -1.47 18.86 10.25
CA SER A 146 -2.60 18.94 11.20
C SER A 146 -2.80 17.65 11.99
N ARG A 147 -2.17 16.55 11.55
CA ARG A 147 -2.25 15.21 12.15
C ARG A 147 -0.86 14.66 12.39
N PRO A 148 -0.18 15.07 13.48
CA PRO A 148 1.17 14.58 13.77
C PRO A 148 1.14 13.07 14.02
N ARG A 149 2.13 12.38 13.44
CA ARG A 149 2.30 10.94 13.67
C ARG A 149 2.68 10.66 15.13
N PRO A 150 2.26 9.52 15.69
CA PRO A 150 2.76 9.07 16.97
C PRO A 150 4.29 8.90 16.92
N PRO A 151 4.97 8.95 18.07
CA PRO A 151 6.41 8.77 18.13
C PRO A 151 6.83 7.45 17.51
N ALA A 152 7.99 7.43 16.86
CA ALA A 152 8.54 6.23 16.25
C ALA A 152 8.63 5.09 17.28
N ASN A 153 8.28 3.86 16.86
CA ASN A 153 8.44 2.69 17.69
C ASN A 153 9.92 2.51 18.10
N PRO A 154 10.25 2.48 19.39
CA PRO A 154 11.63 2.28 19.84
C PRO A 154 12.21 0.92 19.42
N ALA A 155 11.35 -0.06 19.15
CA ALA A 155 11.73 -1.37 18.59
C ALA A 155 11.93 -1.35 17.07
N ALA A 156 11.63 -0.23 16.37
CA ALA A 156 11.88 -0.14 14.94
C ALA A 156 13.36 -0.39 14.64
N PRO A 157 13.68 -1.18 13.60
CA PRO A 157 15.06 -1.45 13.24
C PRO A 157 15.85 -0.16 13.02
N LYS A 158 17.10 -0.13 13.48
CA LYS A 158 17.94 1.06 13.43
C LYS A 158 18.44 1.29 11.99
N LYS A 159 18.59 2.57 11.63
CA LYS A 159 19.23 2.97 10.36
C LYS A 159 20.56 2.24 10.18
N GLY A 160 20.77 1.64 9.00
CA GLY A 160 21.99 0.93 8.67
C GLY A 160 21.94 -0.61 8.76
N GLN A 161 20.86 -1.19 9.26
CA GLN A 161 20.66 -2.63 9.23
C GLN A 161 20.22 -3.06 7.83
N SER A 162 21.14 -3.59 7.04
CA SER A 162 20.79 -4.22 5.75
C SER A 162 20.27 -5.62 5.97
N VAL A 163 19.14 -5.93 5.34
CA VAL A 163 18.52 -7.26 5.36
C VAL A 163 18.41 -7.89 3.98
N GLY A 164 19.19 -7.38 3.05
CA GLY A 164 19.19 -7.81 1.65
C GLY A 164 18.25 -6.99 0.78
N GLY A 165 18.31 -7.17 -0.50
CA GLY A 165 17.49 -6.48 -1.50
C GLY A 165 17.63 -7.13 -2.87
N PHE A 166 16.66 -6.81 -3.76
CA PHE A 166 16.61 -7.39 -5.11
C PHE A 166 17.12 -6.45 -6.18
N GLN A 167 17.29 -5.19 -5.85
CA GLN A 167 17.62 -4.16 -6.82
C GLN A 167 18.89 -3.43 -6.42
N GLN A 168 19.58 -2.91 -7.41
CA GLN A 168 20.74 -2.06 -7.22
C GLN A 168 20.32 -0.60 -7.30
N GLY A 169 20.99 0.27 -6.57
CA GLY A 169 20.73 1.69 -6.54
C GLY A 169 20.85 2.29 -5.14
N GLU A 170 20.43 3.54 -5.01
CA GLU A 170 20.38 4.25 -3.72
C GLU A 170 19.22 3.73 -2.87
N VAL A 171 19.46 3.47 -1.60
CA VAL A 171 18.39 3.07 -0.66
C VAL A 171 17.40 4.21 -0.46
N LEU A 172 16.13 3.95 -0.71
CA LEU A 172 15.08 4.95 -0.61
C LEU A 172 14.97 5.50 0.82
N GLY A 173 14.96 6.84 0.95
CA GLY A 173 14.85 7.50 2.26
C GLY A 173 15.99 7.24 3.23
N GLY A 174 17.11 6.68 2.76
CA GLY A 174 18.23 6.30 3.60
C GLY A 174 17.90 5.13 4.54
N GLN A 175 16.84 4.39 4.28
CA GLN A 175 16.46 3.19 5.02
C GLN A 175 17.18 1.98 4.45
N ALA A 176 17.90 1.27 5.31
CA ALA A 176 18.54 0.00 4.97
C ALA A 176 17.69 -1.21 5.38
N LEU A 177 16.43 -0.97 5.73
CA LEU A 177 15.54 -2.00 6.24
C LEU A 177 14.78 -2.67 5.12
N GLY A 178 14.63 -3.99 5.24
CA GLY A 178 13.75 -4.74 4.37
C GLY A 178 12.28 -4.45 4.69
N THR A 179 11.46 -4.60 3.66
CA THR A 179 10.00 -4.56 3.79
C THR A 179 9.39 -5.72 3.01
N GLY A 180 8.21 -6.15 3.44
CA GLY A 180 7.45 -7.24 2.84
C GLY A 180 6.24 -6.78 2.04
N ALA A 181 5.15 -7.55 2.12
CA ALA A 181 3.88 -7.25 1.47
C ALA A 181 3.22 -6.02 2.10
N HIS A 182 2.65 -5.18 1.24
CA HIS A 182 1.85 -4.03 1.63
C HIS A 182 0.36 -4.32 1.37
N GLY A 183 -0.21 -3.97 0.20
CA GLY A 183 -1.61 -4.28 -0.07
C GLY A 183 -1.86 -5.77 -0.25
N GLN A 184 -3.00 -6.27 0.24
CA GLN A 184 -3.37 -7.67 0.11
C GLN A 184 -4.84 -7.81 -0.26
N GLU A 185 -5.16 -8.84 -1.04
CA GLU A 185 -6.52 -9.24 -1.39
C GLU A 185 -6.63 -10.76 -1.50
N TRP A 186 -7.78 -11.27 -1.09
CA TRP A 186 -8.14 -12.68 -1.24
C TRP A 186 -9.17 -12.85 -2.36
N ARG A 187 -8.88 -13.74 -3.30
CA ARG A 187 -9.83 -14.03 -4.38
C ARG A 187 -9.68 -15.45 -4.91
N ASN A 188 -10.80 -16.17 -4.98
CA ASN A 188 -10.88 -17.50 -5.58
C ASN A 188 -9.85 -18.49 -5.00
N GLY A 189 -9.68 -18.49 -3.67
CA GLY A 189 -8.72 -19.36 -2.99
C GLY A 189 -7.25 -18.96 -3.16
N LYS A 190 -6.97 -17.77 -3.70
CA LYS A 190 -5.60 -17.29 -3.91
C LYS A 190 -5.35 -16.00 -3.14
N LEU A 191 -4.12 -15.84 -2.66
CA LEU A 191 -3.66 -14.65 -2.00
C LEU A 191 -2.91 -13.77 -3.00
N TRP A 192 -3.32 -12.51 -3.08
CA TRP A 192 -2.71 -11.47 -3.89
C TRP A 192 -2.07 -10.44 -3.00
N PHE A 193 -0.89 -9.92 -3.35
CA PHE A 193 -0.24 -8.88 -2.59
C PHE A 193 0.76 -8.06 -3.41
N ALA A 194 0.88 -6.77 -3.06
CA ALA A 194 1.86 -5.85 -3.63
C ALA A 194 3.12 -5.80 -2.76
N VAL A 195 4.30 -5.79 -3.41
CA VAL A 195 5.58 -5.82 -2.72
C VAL A 195 6.49 -4.68 -3.22
N PRO A 196 6.68 -3.61 -2.44
CA PRO A 196 7.46 -2.45 -2.88
C PRO A 196 8.91 -2.74 -3.27
N PRO A 197 9.68 -3.59 -2.57
CA PRO A 197 11.06 -3.89 -2.98
C PRO A 197 11.19 -4.46 -4.38
N SER A 198 10.35 -5.41 -4.74
CA SER A 198 10.34 -6.00 -6.08
C SER A 198 9.52 -5.20 -7.09
N ARG A 199 8.69 -4.24 -6.62
CA ARG A 199 7.77 -3.44 -7.46
C ARG A 199 6.81 -4.30 -8.27
N GLU A 200 6.32 -5.36 -7.65
CA GLU A 200 5.46 -6.35 -8.30
C GLU A 200 4.24 -6.64 -7.43
N ILE A 201 3.18 -7.08 -8.11
CA ILE A 201 2.02 -7.72 -7.49
C ILE A 201 2.18 -9.22 -7.73
N TYR A 202 1.97 -10.01 -6.69
CA TYR A 202 2.08 -11.46 -6.68
C TYR A 202 0.70 -12.08 -6.51
N ARG A 203 0.47 -13.22 -7.16
CA ARG A 203 -0.56 -14.20 -6.83
C ARG A 203 0.11 -15.48 -6.39
N ILE A 204 -0.28 -15.98 -5.23
CA ILE A 204 0.24 -17.25 -4.71
C ILE A 204 -0.87 -18.22 -4.37
N ASP A 205 -0.52 -19.49 -4.38
CA ASP A 205 -1.28 -20.54 -3.74
C ASP A 205 -0.95 -20.52 -2.23
N PRO A 206 -1.93 -20.30 -1.33
CA PRO A 206 -1.67 -20.14 0.09
C PRO A 206 -1.33 -21.47 0.80
N GLU A 207 -1.65 -22.62 0.20
CA GLU A 207 -1.37 -23.94 0.79
C GLU A 207 0.05 -24.40 0.47
N THR A 208 0.53 -24.12 -0.75
CA THR A 208 1.87 -24.55 -1.20
C THR A 208 2.90 -23.44 -1.15
N TRP A 209 2.47 -22.18 -0.98
CA TRP A 209 3.28 -20.97 -1.02
C TRP A 209 3.98 -20.73 -2.37
N VAL A 210 3.48 -21.38 -3.43
CA VAL A 210 4.02 -21.23 -4.79
C VAL A 210 3.53 -19.93 -5.42
N VAL A 211 4.45 -19.16 -6.00
CA VAL A 211 4.12 -18.00 -6.84
C VAL A 211 3.58 -18.49 -8.17
N GLU A 212 2.29 -18.25 -8.44
CA GLU A 212 1.64 -18.66 -9.69
C GLU A 212 1.79 -17.61 -10.79
N THR A 213 1.73 -16.33 -10.42
CA THR A 213 1.96 -15.21 -11.34
C THR A 213 2.45 -13.99 -10.60
N LYS A 214 3.11 -13.08 -11.32
CA LYS A 214 3.49 -11.77 -10.85
C LYS A 214 3.61 -10.80 -12.01
N PHE A 215 3.40 -9.52 -11.75
CA PHE A 215 3.53 -8.46 -12.74
C PHE A 215 3.93 -7.13 -12.09
N PRO A 216 4.56 -6.19 -12.86
CA PRO A 216 5.07 -4.95 -12.31
C PRO A 216 3.95 -3.98 -11.91
N THR A 217 4.21 -3.19 -10.86
CA THR A 217 3.41 -2.06 -10.42
C THR A 217 3.72 -0.79 -11.21
N ALA A 218 2.96 0.28 -10.99
CA ALA A 218 3.13 1.55 -11.72
C ALA A 218 4.49 2.21 -11.41
N ALA A 219 4.85 2.28 -10.13
CA ALA A 219 6.10 2.88 -9.67
C ALA A 219 6.65 2.21 -8.39
N ASN A 220 7.33 2.98 -7.54
CA ASN A 220 8.18 2.48 -6.48
C ASN A 220 7.52 2.39 -5.09
N ARG A 221 6.23 2.79 -4.97
CA ARG A 221 5.53 2.75 -3.68
C ARG A 221 4.13 2.15 -3.81
N PRO A 222 4.01 0.91 -4.32
CA PRO A 222 2.74 0.21 -4.31
C PRO A 222 2.31 -0.06 -2.86
N HIS A 223 1.02 0.18 -2.59
CA HIS A 223 0.41 -0.09 -1.29
C HIS A 223 -0.85 -0.92 -1.46
N GLY A 224 -2.04 -0.37 -1.19
CA GLY A 224 -3.29 -1.09 -1.25
C GLY A 224 -3.61 -1.67 -2.63
N ILE A 225 -4.32 -2.78 -2.64
CA ILE A 225 -4.90 -3.38 -3.85
C ILE A 225 -6.37 -3.67 -3.61
N GLY A 226 -7.19 -3.77 -4.67
CA GLY A 226 -8.63 -4.02 -4.57
C GLY A 226 -9.27 -4.41 -5.90
N TRP A 227 -10.33 -5.24 -5.85
CA TRP A 227 -10.96 -5.79 -7.04
C TRP A 227 -12.15 -4.98 -7.54
N GLU A 228 -12.15 -4.58 -8.82
CA GLU A 228 -13.32 -4.10 -9.57
C GLU A 228 -13.65 -5.09 -10.69
N GLY A 229 -14.69 -5.87 -10.50
CA GLY A 229 -15.03 -6.94 -11.44
C GLY A 229 -13.89 -7.94 -11.62
N LYS A 230 -13.36 -8.09 -12.82
CA LYS A 230 -12.20 -8.96 -13.12
C LYS A 230 -10.85 -8.25 -12.99
N TYR A 231 -10.81 -6.95 -12.79
CA TYR A 231 -9.61 -6.14 -12.78
C TYR A 231 -9.13 -5.88 -11.35
N LEU A 232 -7.82 -5.74 -11.19
CA LEU A 232 -7.17 -5.43 -9.93
C LEU A 232 -6.65 -3.99 -9.94
N TRP A 233 -7.13 -3.17 -9.01
CA TRP A 233 -6.58 -1.85 -8.76
C TRP A 233 -5.40 -1.95 -7.78
N ALA A 234 -4.41 -1.11 -7.99
CA ALA A 234 -3.28 -0.94 -7.08
C ALA A 234 -2.99 0.55 -6.86
N THR A 235 -2.74 0.91 -5.61
CA THR A 235 -2.31 2.25 -5.22
C THR A 235 -0.81 2.41 -5.46
N ASP A 236 -0.39 3.58 -5.95
CA ASP A 236 0.99 4.04 -5.75
C ASP A 236 0.98 5.39 -5.05
N SER A 237 1.44 5.41 -3.80
CA SER A 237 1.38 6.62 -2.95
C SER A 237 2.28 7.75 -3.45
N ASN A 238 3.44 7.45 -4.05
CA ASN A 238 4.33 8.48 -4.58
C ASN A 238 3.77 9.13 -5.85
N LEU A 239 2.94 8.40 -6.60
CA LEU A 239 2.21 8.95 -7.75
C LEU A 239 0.88 9.60 -7.36
N ASN A 240 0.42 9.44 -6.11
CA ASN A 240 -0.90 9.89 -5.63
C ASN A 240 -2.03 9.40 -6.54
N ALA A 241 -1.99 8.11 -6.88
CA ALA A 241 -2.86 7.56 -7.92
C ALA A 241 -3.18 6.08 -7.69
N PHE A 242 -4.25 5.64 -8.35
CA PHE A 242 -4.65 4.24 -8.46
C PHE A 242 -4.52 3.78 -9.90
N PHE A 243 -4.04 2.55 -10.11
CA PHE A 243 -3.83 1.95 -11.41
C PHE A 243 -4.57 0.62 -11.51
N LYS A 244 -5.40 0.49 -12.53
CA LYS A 244 -6.18 -0.71 -12.82
C LYS A 244 -5.38 -1.63 -13.73
N HIS A 245 -5.19 -2.86 -13.28
CA HIS A 245 -4.46 -3.88 -14.01
C HIS A 245 -5.39 -4.98 -14.51
N ASP A 246 -5.12 -5.46 -15.69
CA ASP A 246 -5.59 -6.77 -16.11
C ASP A 246 -4.69 -7.81 -15.41
N PRO A 247 -5.21 -8.65 -14.50
CA PRO A 247 -4.38 -9.55 -13.70
C PRO A 247 -3.78 -10.72 -14.47
N GLU A 248 -4.32 -11.03 -15.67
CA GLU A 248 -3.80 -12.10 -16.52
C GLU A 248 -2.59 -11.64 -17.34
N THR A 249 -2.56 -10.37 -17.75
CA THR A 249 -1.50 -9.81 -18.58
C THR A 249 -0.56 -8.88 -17.82
N GLY A 250 -0.98 -8.38 -16.64
CA GLY A 250 -0.30 -7.35 -15.88
C GLY A 250 -0.39 -5.95 -16.49
N GLN A 251 -1.11 -5.78 -17.61
CA GLN A 251 -1.24 -4.48 -18.27
C GLN A 251 -2.06 -3.49 -17.44
N MET A 252 -1.56 -2.28 -17.31
CA MET A 252 -2.33 -1.16 -16.76
C MET A 252 -3.30 -0.64 -17.82
N VAL A 253 -4.60 -0.76 -17.55
CA VAL A 253 -5.67 -0.42 -18.50
C VAL A 253 -6.37 0.89 -18.20
N GLU A 254 -6.23 1.40 -16.98
CA GLU A 254 -6.86 2.63 -16.53
C GLU A 254 -6.12 3.22 -15.31
N LYS A 255 -6.23 4.52 -15.10
CA LYS A 255 -5.73 5.17 -13.87
C LYS A 255 -6.73 6.19 -13.33
N ILE A 256 -6.69 6.39 -11.99
CA ILE A 256 -7.34 7.50 -11.30
C ILE A 256 -6.26 8.32 -10.63
N GLN A 257 -6.15 9.60 -10.99
CA GLN A 257 -5.25 10.56 -10.35
C GLN A 257 -6.03 11.35 -9.29
N LEU A 258 -5.54 11.35 -8.04
CA LEU A 258 -6.06 12.20 -6.98
C LEU A 258 -5.53 13.62 -7.10
N ALA A 259 -6.27 14.60 -6.58
CA ALA A 259 -5.78 15.96 -6.43
C ALA A 259 -4.68 16.03 -5.34
N ASP A 260 -3.81 17.03 -5.43
CA ASP A 260 -2.74 17.20 -4.44
C ASP A 260 -3.26 17.61 -3.05
N THR A 261 -4.54 18.00 -2.98
CA THR A 261 -5.26 18.35 -1.74
C THR A 261 -5.98 17.17 -1.11
N ASP A 262 -6.14 16.05 -1.86
CA ASP A 262 -6.80 14.85 -1.33
C ASP A 262 -5.86 14.10 -0.37
N PRO A 263 -6.41 13.39 0.64
CA PRO A 263 -5.62 12.51 1.49
C PRO A 263 -4.78 11.53 0.69
N LEU A 264 -3.53 11.30 1.12
CA LEU A 264 -2.58 10.46 0.39
C LEU A 264 -2.97 8.98 0.46
N PRO A 265 -3.15 8.29 -0.68
CA PRO A 265 -3.65 6.92 -0.64
C PRO A 265 -2.54 5.93 -0.22
N HIS A 266 -2.86 5.08 0.77
CA HIS A 266 -2.07 3.94 1.21
C HIS A 266 -2.84 2.63 1.01
N GLY A 267 -3.36 2.04 2.08
CA GLY A 267 -4.21 0.86 1.95
C GLY A 267 -5.50 1.16 1.20
N MET A 268 -5.98 0.21 0.40
CA MET A 268 -7.24 0.33 -0.29
C MET A 268 -7.98 -1.00 -0.35
N THR A 269 -9.28 -0.93 -0.57
CA THR A 269 -10.16 -2.04 -0.93
C THR A 269 -11.34 -1.50 -1.73
N ILE A 270 -12.10 -2.37 -2.41
CA ILE A 270 -13.28 -1.97 -3.19
C ILE A 270 -14.48 -2.75 -2.70
N TRP A 271 -15.60 -2.04 -2.42
CA TRP A 271 -16.83 -2.62 -1.94
C TRP A 271 -18.04 -1.86 -2.48
N GLU A 272 -18.99 -2.57 -3.08
CA GLU A 272 -20.25 -2.02 -3.59
C GLU A 272 -20.09 -0.77 -4.49
N GLY A 273 -19.10 -0.82 -5.40
CA GLY A 273 -18.82 0.28 -6.33
C GLY A 273 -18.11 1.49 -5.71
N MET A 274 -17.71 1.37 -4.44
CA MET A 274 -16.92 2.37 -3.75
C MET A 274 -15.48 1.91 -3.59
N LEU A 275 -14.52 2.76 -3.94
CA LEU A 275 -13.14 2.61 -3.58
C LEU A 275 -12.92 3.24 -2.20
N TRP A 276 -12.53 2.41 -1.24
CA TRP A 276 -12.11 2.83 0.09
C TRP A 276 -10.60 2.87 0.16
N TYR A 277 -10.04 3.90 0.77
CA TYR A 277 -8.62 3.98 1.03
C TYR A 277 -8.31 4.69 2.34
N CYS A 278 -7.13 4.47 2.89
CA CYS A 278 -6.67 5.19 4.08
C CYS A 278 -5.45 6.05 3.75
N ASP A 279 -5.30 7.11 4.54
CA ASP A 279 -4.07 7.90 4.62
C ASP A 279 -3.37 7.57 5.94
N ASP A 280 -2.06 7.37 5.90
CA ASP A 280 -1.22 6.95 7.05
C ASP A 280 -1.13 8.00 8.18
N VAL A 281 -1.91 9.08 8.09
CA VAL A 281 -2.10 10.08 9.15
C VAL A 281 -3.43 9.93 9.90
N GLY A 282 -4.08 8.79 9.78
CA GLY A 282 -5.20 8.40 10.65
C GLY A 282 -6.59 8.59 10.06
N VAL A 283 -6.76 8.76 8.76
CA VAL A 283 -8.10 8.91 8.15
C VAL A 283 -8.44 7.78 7.19
N VAL A 284 -9.73 7.46 7.13
CA VAL A 284 -10.32 6.56 6.13
C VAL A 284 -11.21 7.37 5.20
N CYS A 285 -11.00 7.16 3.92
CA CYS A 285 -11.66 7.87 2.84
C CYS A 285 -12.38 6.91 1.91
N ARG A 286 -13.33 7.44 1.15
CA ARG A 286 -13.95 6.71 0.04
C ARG A 286 -14.22 7.63 -1.15
N MET A 287 -14.37 7.03 -2.31
CA MET A 287 -14.89 7.68 -3.52
C MET A 287 -15.67 6.67 -4.35
N LYS A 288 -16.61 7.15 -5.15
CA LYS A 288 -17.33 6.31 -6.11
C LYS A 288 -16.42 5.99 -7.31
N LEU A 289 -16.41 4.72 -7.73
CA LEU A 289 -15.75 4.25 -8.94
C LEU A 289 -16.61 4.45 -10.19
#